data_05b2354cc33f136ef309c33b785182b4
#
_entry.id   05b2354cc33f136ef309c33b785182b4
#
_cell.length_a   1.000
_cell.length_b   1.000
_cell.length_c   1.000
_cell.angle_alpha   90.00
_cell.angle_beta   90.00
_cell.angle_gamma   90.00
#
_symmetry.space_group_name_H-M   'P 1'
#
loop_
_entity.id
_entity.type
_entity.pdbx_description
1 polymer ?
#
loop_
_entity_poly.entity_id
_entity_poly.type
_entity_poly.pdbx_seq_one_letter_code
_entity_poly.pdbx_strand_id
1 'polypeptide(L)'
;MPPPVENLVEVRDVDFSYDVRPVLKGINMAVPRGKVVSIMGLSGCGKTTLLRLIGGSIKPSKGEVRVAGRVVHELDQDELYAMRRRMGMLFQFGALFTDMSALDNVAFQIREHTELPESMVRDLALMKLHAVGLRGAAHLMPAELSGGMARRVALARTIALDPMLIMYDEPFTGLDPIAMGVIGDLIKKLNDVLGATSIIVTHDVQESLKIVDYVYFMSDGVVVTQGTSADIRGSQAPFVHQFVWGEIDGPMPFHYPGTATGADFGVGAGDA
;
A
#
# COMPACT_ATOMS: atom_id res chain seq x y z
N MET A 1 31.67 -6.65 -9.15
CA MET A 1 30.22 -6.57 -9.40
C MET A 1 29.54 -6.38 -8.05
N PRO A 2 28.63 -5.45 -7.85
CA PRO A 2 27.81 -5.44 -6.68
C PRO A 2 27.02 -6.76 -6.62
N PRO A 3 26.73 -7.33 -5.41
CA PRO A 3 25.94 -8.53 -5.29
C PRO A 3 24.58 -8.31 -5.98
N PRO A 4 23.98 -9.36 -6.57
CA PRO A 4 22.66 -9.24 -7.18
C PRO A 4 21.69 -8.72 -6.13
N VAL A 5 20.90 -7.72 -6.51
CA VAL A 5 19.89 -7.14 -5.60
C VAL A 5 18.86 -8.23 -5.32
N GLU A 6 18.79 -8.68 -4.07
CA GLU A 6 17.83 -9.70 -3.66
C GLU A 6 16.43 -9.07 -3.57
N ASN A 7 15.50 -9.61 -4.35
CA ASN A 7 14.10 -9.20 -4.28
C ASN A 7 13.40 -9.87 -3.08
N LEU A 8 12.70 -9.10 -2.28
CA LEU A 8 11.84 -9.63 -1.23
C LEU A 8 10.51 -10.11 -1.77
N VAL A 9 9.93 -9.37 -2.72
CA VAL A 9 8.67 -9.74 -3.39
C VAL A 9 8.91 -9.79 -4.89
N GLU A 10 8.40 -10.84 -5.53
CA GLU A 10 8.38 -10.99 -6.98
C GLU A 10 6.99 -11.40 -7.43
N VAL A 11 6.49 -10.73 -8.44
CA VAL A 11 5.21 -11.03 -9.11
C VAL A 11 5.55 -11.35 -10.55
N ARG A 12 5.21 -12.55 -11.03
CA ARG A 12 5.59 -13.05 -12.35
C ARG A 12 4.37 -13.50 -13.13
N ASP A 13 4.09 -12.80 -14.23
CA ASP A 13 3.01 -13.08 -15.19
C ASP A 13 1.65 -13.32 -14.51
N VAL A 14 1.31 -12.51 -13.50
CA VAL A 14 0.14 -12.71 -12.67
C VAL A 14 -1.11 -12.17 -13.35
N ASP A 15 -2.07 -13.07 -13.57
CA ASP A 15 -3.46 -12.76 -13.88
C ASP A 15 -4.34 -13.01 -12.67
N PHE A 16 -5.37 -12.18 -12.50
CA PHE A 16 -6.39 -12.40 -11.48
C PHE A 16 -7.75 -11.87 -11.92
N SER A 17 -8.81 -12.64 -11.63
CA SER A 17 -10.20 -12.26 -11.87
C SER A 17 -11.05 -12.52 -10.63
N TYR A 18 -12.00 -11.63 -10.36
CA TYR A 18 -13.12 -11.93 -9.48
C TYR A 18 -14.23 -12.48 -10.37
N ASP A 19 -14.53 -13.75 -10.21
CA ASP A 19 -15.43 -14.50 -11.11
C ASP A 19 -15.04 -14.31 -12.58
N VAL A 20 -15.90 -13.67 -13.37
CA VAL A 20 -15.69 -13.39 -14.80
C VAL A 20 -15.03 -12.03 -15.08
N ARG A 21 -14.83 -11.18 -14.05
CA ARG A 21 -14.26 -9.84 -14.22
C ARG A 21 -12.74 -9.87 -14.05
N PRO A 22 -11.95 -9.69 -15.12
CA PRO A 22 -10.51 -9.60 -15.02
C PRO A 22 -10.11 -8.31 -14.31
N VAL A 23 -9.17 -8.42 -13.35
CA VAL A 23 -8.67 -7.31 -12.53
C VAL A 23 -7.19 -7.09 -12.74
N LEU A 24 -6.39 -8.16 -12.86
CA LEU A 24 -4.96 -8.09 -13.14
C LEU A 24 -4.66 -8.94 -14.38
N LYS A 25 -3.75 -8.43 -15.23
CA LYS A 25 -3.44 -9.00 -16.54
C LYS A 25 -1.93 -8.96 -16.77
N GLY A 26 -1.26 -10.11 -16.62
CA GLY A 26 0.17 -10.26 -16.89
C GLY A 26 1.06 -9.33 -16.04
N ILE A 27 0.74 -9.16 -14.76
CA ILE A 27 1.52 -8.29 -13.87
C ILE A 27 2.90 -8.88 -13.62
N ASN A 28 3.92 -8.06 -13.86
CA ASN A 28 5.32 -8.36 -13.56
C ASN A 28 5.89 -7.24 -12.68
N MET A 29 6.37 -7.58 -11.48
CA MET A 29 6.95 -6.63 -10.52
C MET A 29 8.03 -7.29 -9.67
N ALA A 30 9.03 -6.51 -9.28
CA ALA A 30 10.07 -6.89 -8.33
C ALA A 30 10.24 -5.80 -7.26
N VAL A 31 10.25 -6.21 -5.99
CA VAL A 31 10.45 -5.30 -4.86
C VAL A 31 11.75 -5.69 -4.16
N PRO A 32 12.83 -4.90 -4.34
CA PRO A 32 14.09 -5.18 -3.70
C PRO A 32 14.02 -5.03 -2.18
N ARG A 33 14.81 -5.84 -1.46
CA ARG A 33 14.91 -5.74 0.01
C ARG A 33 15.33 -4.35 0.47
N GLY A 34 14.71 -3.89 1.56
CA GLY A 34 15.03 -2.62 2.20
C GLY A 34 14.61 -1.38 1.41
N LYS A 35 13.88 -1.55 0.30
CA LYS A 35 13.40 -0.45 -0.53
C LYS A 35 11.96 -0.09 -0.26
N VAL A 36 11.64 1.18 -0.51
CA VAL A 36 10.25 1.69 -0.53
C VAL A 36 9.79 1.73 -1.97
N VAL A 37 8.82 0.88 -2.32
CA VAL A 37 8.25 0.80 -3.66
C VAL A 37 6.79 1.24 -3.63
N SER A 38 6.39 2.08 -4.58
CA SER A 38 4.98 2.48 -4.70
C SER A 38 4.31 1.82 -5.91
N ILE A 39 3.04 1.48 -5.71
CA ILE A 39 2.12 1.06 -6.76
C ILE A 39 1.07 2.15 -6.89
N MET A 40 1.16 2.94 -7.94
CA MET A 40 0.30 4.08 -8.21
C MET A 40 -0.71 3.76 -9.31
N GLY A 41 -1.77 4.53 -9.38
CA GLY A 41 -2.79 4.42 -10.42
C GLY A 41 -4.18 4.74 -9.92
N LEU A 42 -5.14 4.78 -10.85
CA LEU A 42 -6.53 5.13 -10.57
C LEU A 42 -7.20 4.16 -9.59
N SER A 43 -8.27 4.64 -8.96
CA SER A 43 -9.11 3.76 -8.14
C SER A 43 -9.69 2.62 -8.99
N GLY A 44 -9.67 1.40 -8.44
CA GLY A 44 -10.20 0.21 -9.12
C GLY A 44 -9.25 -0.46 -10.13
N CYS A 45 -8.03 0.04 -10.39
CA CYS A 45 -7.07 -0.60 -11.31
C CYS A 45 -6.40 -1.88 -10.78
N GLY A 46 -6.74 -2.35 -9.56
CA GLY A 46 -6.25 -3.63 -9.02
C GLY A 46 -5.19 -3.53 -7.93
N LYS A 47 -4.80 -2.34 -7.45
CA LYS A 47 -3.73 -2.14 -6.45
C LYS A 47 -3.93 -2.93 -5.15
N THR A 48 -5.08 -2.77 -4.50
CA THR A 48 -5.42 -3.52 -3.26
C THR A 48 -5.52 -5.03 -3.53
N THR A 49 -5.97 -5.44 -4.73
CA THR A 49 -5.99 -6.86 -5.13
C THR A 49 -4.57 -7.43 -5.16
N LEU A 50 -3.61 -6.66 -5.66
CA LEU A 50 -2.20 -7.06 -5.67
C LEU A 50 -1.63 -7.23 -4.25
N LEU A 51 -1.96 -6.32 -3.32
CA LEU A 51 -1.59 -6.50 -1.90
C LEU A 51 -2.19 -7.77 -1.30
N ARG A 52 -3.45 -8.11 -1.64
CA ARG A 52 -4.11 -9.35 -1.18
C ARG A 52 -3.44 -10.61 -1.72
N LEU A 53 -2.93 -10.58 -2.97
CA LEU A 53 -2.14 -11.66 -3.55
C LEU A 53 -0.80 -11.81 -2.84
N ILE A 54 -0.08 -10.71 -2.59
CA ILE A 54 1.19 -10.71 -1.85
C ILE A 54 0.99 -11.22 -0.42
N GLY A 55 -0.08 -10.82 0.26
CA GLY A 55 -0.44 -11.31 1.60
C GLY A 55 -1.06 -12.72 1.62
N GLY A 56 -1.24 -13.35 0.45
CA GLY A 56 -1.80 -14.70 0.33
C GLY A 56 -3.28 -14.81 0.71
N SER A 57 -4.03 -13.70 0.77
CA SER A 57 -5.47 -13.72 1.07
C SER A 57 -6.32 -14.25 -0.09
N ILE A 58 -5.78 -14.17 -1.30
CA ILE A 58 -6.34 -14.71 -2.53
C ILE A 58 -5.22 -15.35 -3.34
N LYS A 59 -5.59 -16.23 -4.29
CA LYS A 59 -4.63 -16.92 -5.17
C LYS A 59 -4.72 -16.36 -6.58
N PRO A 60 -3.59 -16.23 -7.31
CA PRO A 60 -3.62 -15.81 -8.71
C PRO A 60 -4.33 -16.84 -9.58
N SER A 61 -4.96 -16.39 -10.67
CA SER A 61 -5.55 -17.28 -11.69
C SER A 61 -4.47 -17.86 -12.61
N LYS A 62 -3.36 -17.12 -12.79
CA LYS A 62 -2.17 -17.52 -13.56
C LYS A 62 -0.95 -16.81 -12.99
N GLY A 63 0.23 -17.37 -13.25
CA GLY A 63 1.49 -16.82 -12.76
C GLY A 63 1.74 -17.10 -11.28
N GLU A 64 2.74 -16.44 -10.71
CA GLU A 64 3.13 -16.68 -9.33
C GLU A 64 3.50 -15.38 -8.59
N VAL A 65 3.23 -15.38 -7.29
CA VAL A 65 3.72 -14.36 -6.34
C VAL A 65 4.68 -15.04 -5.39
N ARG A 66 5.90 -14.50 -5.27
CA ARG A 66 6.91 -14.97 -4.32
C ARG A 66 7.17 -13.91 -3.25
N VAL A 67 7.30 -14.36 -2.01
CA VAL A 67 7.75 -13.55 -0.89
C VAL A 67 8.88 -14.28 -0.18
N ALA A 68 10.01 -13.61 -0.03
CA ALA A 68 11.24 -14.19 0.52
C ALA A 68 11.61 -15.53 -0.16
N GLY A 69 11.49 -15.59 -1.49
CA GLY A 69 11.79 -16.75 -2.32
C GLY A 69 10.72 -17.85 -2.34
N ARG A 70 9.67 -17.78 -1.52
CA ARG A 70 8.61 -18.80 -1.42
C ARG A 70 7.38 -18.40 -2.24
N VAL A 71 6.81 -19.34 -2.97
CA VAL A 71 5.56 -19.14 -3.74
C VAL A 71 4.37 -19.09 -2.77
N VAL A 72 3.72 -17.94 -2.69
CA VAL A 72 2.71 -17.65 -1.65
C VAL A 72 1.48 -18.58 -1.71
N HIS A 73 0.99 -18.87 -2.92
CA HIS A 73 -0.21 -19.68 -3.10
C HIS A 73 0.00 -21.19 -2.99
N GLU A 74 1.27 -21.62 -2.87
CA GLU A 74 1.65 -23.01 -2.62
C GLU A 74 1.88 -23.32 -1.13
N LEU A 75 1.95 -22.27 -0.28
CA LEU A 75 2.13 -22.43 1.15
C LEU A 75 0.93 -23.12 1.78
N ASP A 76 1.19 -24.04 2.70
CA ASP A 76 0.17 -24.56 3.58
C ASP A 76 -0.27 -23.50 4.61
N GLN A 77 -1.25 -23.83 5.45
CA GLN A 77 -1.84 -22.87 6.38
C GLN A 77 -0.84 -22.40 7.44
N ASP A 78 -0.01 -23.30 7.97
CA ASP A 78 0.97 -22.97 9.03
C ASP A 78 2.11 -22.12 8.46
N GLU A 79 2.60 -22.48 7.29
CA GLU A 79 3.61 -21.74 6.55
C GLU A 79 3.13 -20.33 6.18
N LEU A 80 1.88 -20.20 5.70
CA LEU A 80 1.27 -18.93 5.37
C LEU A 80 1.11 -18.06 6.63
N TYR A 81 0.70 -18.66 7.74
CA TYR A 81 0.62 -17.97 9.03
C TYR A 81 1.99 -17.48 9.49
N ALA A 82 3.01 -18.33 9.45
CA ALA A 82 4.39 -17.97 9.79
C ALA A 82 4.94 -16.83 8.89
N MET A 83 4.62 -16.85 7.60
CA MET A 83 4.98 -15.78 6.67
C MET A 83 4.29 -14.46 7.05
N ARG A 84 2.97 -14.48 7.31
CA ARG A 84 2.18 -13.30 7.67
C ARG A 84 2.62 -12.65 8.98
N ARG A 85 3.10 -13.42 9.96
CA ARG A 85 3.70 -12.88 11.20
C ARG A 85 4.90 -11.95 10.94
N ARG A 86 5.57 -12.11 9.80
CA ARG A 86 6.71 -11.30 9.36
C ARG A 86 6.30 -10.18 8.41
N MET A 87 5.00 -9.97 8.22
CA MET A 87 4.42 -8.92 7.37
C MET A 87 3.58 -7.97 8.22
N GLY A 88 3.67 -6.68 7.92
CA GLY A 88 2.78 -5.66 8.46
C GLY A 88 1.82 -5.17 7.38
N MET A 89 0.57 -4.91 7.75
CA MET A 89 -0.43 -4.31 6.86
C MET A 89 -1.07 -3.10 7.52
N LEU A 90 -0.87 -1.93 6.93
CA LEU A 90 -1.61 -0.72 7.28
C LEU A 90 -2.80 -0.57 6.33
N PHE A 91 -4.00 -0.72 6.86
CA PHE A 91 -5.24 -0.56 6.10
C PHE A 91 -5.63 0.90 5.94
N GLN A 92 -6.39 1.20 4.90
CA GLN A 92 -6.79 2.55 4.49
C GLN A 92 -7.35 3.43 5.63
N PHE A 93 -8.14 2.87 6.56
CA PHE A 93 -8.67 3.60 7.71
C PHE A 93 -8.02 3.21 9.04
N GLY A 94 -6.84 2.58 9.00
CA GLY A 94 -6.11 2.12 10.18
C GLY A 94 -6.70 0.86 10.81
N ALA A 95 -8.00 0.62 10.73
CA ALA A 95 -8.70 -0.54 11.29
C ALA A 95 -8.37 -0.82 12.77
N LEU A 96 -8.36 0.22 13.60
CA LEU A 96 -8.14 0.07 15.05
C LEU A 96 -9.32 -0.66 15.70
N PHE A 97 -9.02 -1.46 16.71
CA PHE A 97 -10.03 -2.01 17.61
C PHE A 97 -10.62 -0.86 18.43
N THR A 98 -11.91 -0.59 18.29
CA THR A 98 -12.58 0.60 18.84
C THR A 98 -12.79 0.52 20.34
N ASP A 99 -12.74 -0.67 20.91
CA ASP A 99 -12.90 -1.01 22.33
C ASP A 99 -11.56 -1.17 23.08
N MET A 100 -10.44 -0.88 22.40
CA MET A 100 -9.10 -0.98 22.98
C MET A 100 -8.40 0.38 22.94
N SER A 101 -7.60 0.68 23.98
CA SER A 101 -6.75 1.87 24.02
C SER A 101 -5.70 1.86 22.89
N ALA A 102 -5.04 3.00 22.66
CA ALA A 102 -3.92 3.08 21.72
C ALA A 102 -2.81 2.08 22.09
N LEU A 103 -2.50 1.93 23.38
CA LEU A 103 -1.54 0.96 23.87
C LEU A 103 -1.98 -0.47 23.58
N ASP A 104 -3.22 -0.81 23.90
CA ASP A 104 -3.73 -2.18 23.72
C ASP A 104 -3.86 -2.55 22.25
N ASN A 105 -4.21 -1.61 21.37
CA ASN A 105 -4.16 -1.82 19.91
C ASN A 105 -2.77 -2.27 19.43
N VAL A 106 -1.70 -1.67 19.96
CA VAL A 106 -0.32 -2.05 19.60
C VAL A 106 0.09 -3.33 20.30
N ALA A 107 -0.21 -3.47 21.60
CA ALA A 107 0.13 -4.62 22.41
C ALA A 107 -0.57 -5.91 21.93
N PHE A 108 -1.75 -5.80 21.31
CA PHE A 108 -2.52 -6.94 20.81
C PHE A 108 -1.68 -7.87 19.92
N GLN A 109 -0.97 -7.32 18.95
CA GLN A 109 -0.12 -8.11 18.05
C GLN A 109 1.00 -8.85 18.80
N ILE A 110 1.58 -8.20 19.80
CA ILE A 110 2.67 -8.79 20.59
C ILE A 110 2.12 -9.92 21.46
N ARG A 111 0.96 -9.73 22.12
CA ARG A 111 0.30 -10.76 22.92
C ARG A 111 -0.07 -11.99 22.11
N GLU A 112 -0.69 -11.81 20.93
CA GLU A 112 -1.15 -12.90 20.08
C GLU A 112 -0.01 -13.73 19.47
N HIS A 113 1.16 -13.13 19.30
CA HIS A 113 2.24 -13.75 18.53
C HIS A 113 3.50 -14.06 19.34
N THR A 114 3.53 -13.76 20.64
CA THR A 114 4.67 -14.03 21.52
C THR A 114 4.20 -14.53 22.88
N GLU A 115 5.08 -15.20 23.60
CA GLU A 115 4.88 -15.65 24.99
C GLU A 115 5.57 -14.72 26.01
N LEU A 116 5.71 -13.43 25.65
CA LEU A 116 6.39 -12.47 26.50
C LEU A 116 5.54 -12.13 27.74
N PRO A 117 6.17 -11.89 28.92
CA PRO A 117 5.48 -11.36 30.08
C PRO A 117 4.80 -10.03 29.79
N GLU A 118 3.62 -9.78 30.41
CA GLU A 118 2.80 -8.59 30.13
C GLU A 118 3.56 -7.27 30.35
N SER A 119 4.51 -7.21 31.30
CA SER A 119 5.37 -6.03 31.48
C SER A 119 6.22 -5.74 30.27
N MET A 120 6.79 -6.78 29.61
CA MET A 120 7.58 -6.62 28.39
C MET A 120 6.69 -6.27 27.18
N VAL A 121 5.51 -6.88 27.06
CA VAL A 121 4.52 -6.52 26.02
C VAL A 121 4.18 -5.05 26.09
N ARG A 122 3.88 -4.55 27.30
CA ARG A 122 3.57 -3.14 27.55
C ARG A 122 4.74 -2.23 27.16
N ASP A 123 5.95 -2.56 27.57
CA ASP A 123 7.13 -1.73 27.30
C ASP A 123 7.44 -1.69 25.79
N LEU A 124 7.36 -2.83 25.11
CA LEU A 124 7.50 -2.87 23.64
C LEU A 124 6.43 -2.04 22.93
N ALA A 125 5.17 -2.16 23.35
CA ALA A 125 4.08 -1.37 22.76
C ALA A 125 4.29 0.14 23.00
N LEU A 126 4.76 0.55 24.17
CA LEU A 126 5.13 1.94 24.45
C LEU A 126 6.30 2.42 23.59
N MET A 127 7.30 1.58 23.32
CA MET A 127 8.39 1.89 22.39
C MET A 127 7.88 2.12 20.97
N LYS A 128 6.95 1.27 20.48
CA LYS A 128 6.35 1.46 19.15
C LYS A 128 5.49 2.72 19.06
N LEU A 129 4.73 3.04 20.12
CA LEU A 129 4.01 4.31 20.23
C LEU A 129 4.96 5.52 20.29
N HIS A 130 6.11 5.37 20.96
CA HIS A 130 7.15 6.40 20.96
C HIS A 130 7.72 6.64 19.57
N ALA A 131 7.99 5.59 18.79
CA ALA A 131 8.51 5.69 17.43
C ALA A 131 7.61 6.49 16.49
N VAL A 132 6.28 6.50 16.75
CA VAL A 132 5.30 7.30 16.00
C VAL A 132 4.89 8.60 16.71
N GLY A 133 5.58 8.97 17.82
CA GLY A 133 5.36 10.21 18.56
C GLY A 133 4.08 10.22 19.41
N LEU A 134 3.54 9.05 19.82
CA LEU A 134 2.25 8.94 20.52
C LEU A 134 2.35 8.24 21.88
N ARG A 135 3.55 8.12 22.49
CA ARG A 135 3.70 7.51 23.83
C ARG A 135 2.79 8.16 24.88
N GLY A 136 2.65 9.50 24.85
CA GLY A 136 1.80 10.24 25.78
C GLY A 136 0.30 10.00 25.59
N ALA A 137 -0.12 9.49 24.42
CA ALA A 137 -1.50 9.17 24.09
C ALA A 137 -1.85 7.68 24.28
N ALA A 138 -0.99 6.91 24.96
CA ALA A 138 -1.12 5.47 25.11
C ALA A 138 -2.47 5.02 25.72
N HIS A 139 -3.06 5.83 26.61
CA HIS A 139 -4.31 5.55 27.31
C HIS A 139 -5.57 5.97 26.54
N LEU A 140 -5.43 6.74 25.45
CA LEU A 140 -6.57 7.24 24.69
C LEU A 140 -7.25 6.14 23.91
N MET A 141 -8.57 6.22 23.83
CA MET A 141 -9.40 5.37 22.99
C MET A 141 -9.43 5.89 21.55
N PRO A 142 -9.67 5.04 20.52
CA PRO A 142 -9.73 5.48 19.14
C PRO A 142 -10.67 6.66 18.87
N ALA A 143 -11.79 6.77 19.59
CA ALA A 143 -12.74 7.88 19.49
C ALA A 143 -12.18 9.23 19.98
N GLU A 144 -11.11 9.20 20.79
CA GLU A 144 -10.45 10.40 21.32
C GLU A 144 -9.25 10.84 20.47
N LEU A 145 -8.90 10.06 19.44
CA LEU A 145 -7.76 10.33 18.56
C LEU A 145 -8.21 11.17 17.36
N SER A 146 -7.36 12.12 16.95
CA SER A 146 -7.53 12.71 15.60
C SER A 146 -7.24 11.67 14.51
N GLY A 147 -7.70 11.91 13.28
CA GLY A 147 -7.45 11.00 12.15
C GLY A 147 -5.96 10.69 11.93
N GLY A 148 -5.10 11.72 12.02
CA GLY A 148 -3.64 11.55 11.94
C GLY A 148 -3.05 10.79 13.13
N MET A 149 -3.58 10.96 14.35
CA MET A 149 -3.18 10.17 15.51
C MET A 149 -3.61 8.70 15.35
N ALA A 150 -4.85 8.44 14.96
CA ALA A 150 -5.34 7.08 14.73
C ALA A 150 -4.51 6.35 13.67
N ARG A 151 -4.12 7.04 12.59
CA ARG A 151 -3.23 6.48 11.56
C ARG A 151 -1.85 6.13 12.12
N ARG A 152 -1.28 6.98 12.98
CA ARG A 152 0.01 6.70 13.63
C ARG A 152 -0.07 5.56 14.64
N VAL A 153 -1.16 5.41 15.39
CA VAL A 153 -1.38 4.22 16.26
C VAL A 153 -1.48 2.95 15.41
N ALA A 154 -2.22 3.00 14.30
CA ALA A 154 -2.30 1.86 13.38
C ALA A 154 -0.92 1.50 12.78
N LEU A 155 -0.09 2.51 12.46
CA LEU A 155 1.28 2.30 12.03
C LEU A 155 2.14 1.65 13.13
N ALA A 156 2.04 2.12 14.39
CA ALA A 156 2.73 1.50 15.52
C ALA A 156 2.33 0.03 15.70
N ARG A 157 1.04 -0.30 15.55
CA ARG A 157 0.54 -1.68 15.56
C ARG A 157 1.11 -2.50 14.39
N THR A 158 1.18 -1.92 13.19
CA THR A 158 1.70 -2.58 11.98
C THR A 158 3.16 -3.01 12.15
N ILE A 159 3.96 -2.21 12.88
CA ILE A 159 5.38 -2.51 13.13
C ILE A 159 5.65 -3.21 14.47
N ALA A 160 4.62 -3.67 15.18
CA ALA A 160 4.74 -4.21 16.53
C ALA A 160 5.67 -5.43 16.61
N LEU A 161 5.72 -6.24 15.55
CA LEU A 161 6.52 -7.48 15.44
C LEU A 161 7.78 -7.33 14.57
N ASP A 162 8.25 -6.12 14.30
CA ASP A 162 9.42 -5.82 13.44
C ASP A 162 9.37 -6.59 12.09
N PRO A 163 8.34 -6.33 11.26
CA PRO A 163 8.11 -7.08 10.04
C PRO A 163 9.20 -6.85 8.98
N MET A 164 9.50 -7.87 8.18
CA MET A 164 10.41 -7.76 7.03
C MET A 164 9.77 -7.03 5.83
N LEU A 165 8.44 -7.09 5.72
CA LEU A 165 7.65 -6.45 4.67
C LEU A 165 6.52 -5.65 5.31
N ILE A 166 6.38 -4.39 4.93
CA ILE A 166 5.27 -3.55 5.34
C ILE A 166 4.48 -3.13 4.09
N MET A 167 3.20 -3.42 4.09
CA MET A 167 2.27 -3.03 3.03
C MET A 167 1.36 -1.92 3.54
N TYR A 168 1.26 -0.84 2.78
CA TYR A 168 0.45 0.34 3.08
C TYR A 168 -0.64 0.47 2.02
N ASP A 169 -1.90 0.33 2.43
CA ASP A 169 -3.05 0.54 1.55
C ASP A 169 -3.62 1.93 1.78
N GLU A 170 -3.37 2.84 0.85
CA GLU A 170 -3.80 4.25 0.86
C GLU A 170 -3.46 4.99 2.18
N PRO A 171 -2.17 5.06 2.58
CA PRO A 171 -1.78 5.60 3.90
C PRO A 171 -2.08 7.09 4.09
N PHE A 172 -2.24 7.85 3.01
CA PHE A 172 -2.43 9.30 3.02
C PHE A 172 -3.89 9.74 2.97
N THR A 173 -4.79 8.86 2.51
CA THR A 173 -6.20 9.19 2.28
C THR A 173 -6.89 9.74 3.53
N GLY A 174 -7.56 10.89 3.36
CA GLY A 174 -8.34 11.53 4.42
C GLY A 174 -7.53 12.29 5.46
N LEU A 175 -6.23 12.50 5.22
CA LEU A 175 -5.35 13.29 6.09
C LEU A 175 -5.21 14.73 5.56
N ASP A 176 -4.96 15.67 6.45
CA ASP A 176 -4.53 17.01 6.09
C ASP A 176 -3.06 17.00 5.59
N PRO A 177 -2.60 18.06 4.87
CA PRO A 177 -1.26 18.07 4.29
C PRO A 177 -0.12 17.90 5.30
N ILE A 178 -0.28 18.38 6.55
CA ILE A 178 0.74 18.24 7.60
C ILE A 178 0.80 16.78 8.05
N ALA A 179 -0.36 16.19 8.30
CA ALA A 179 -0.46 14.78 8.70
C ALA A 179 0.06 13.84 7.60
N MET A 180 -0.20 14.13 6.31
CA MET A 180 0.37 13.38 5.18
C MET A 180 1.91 13.43 5.19
N GLY A 181 2.50 14.61 5.35
CA GLY A 181 3.94 14.76 5.45
C GLY A 181 4.55 13.98 6.62
N VAL A 182 3.88 14.02 7.80
CA VAL A 182 4.31 13.25 8.98
C VAL A 182 4.24 11.74 8.72
N ILE A 183 3.19 11.23 8.10
CA ILE A 183 3.07 9.80 7.77
C ILE A 183 4.14 9.39 6.75
N GLY A 184 4.39 10.20 5.72
CA GLY A 184 5.44 9.94 4.73
C GLY A 184 6.84 9.86 5.38
N ASP A 185 7.18 10.83 6.21
CA ASP A 185 8.46 10.84 6.96
C ASP A 185 8.58 9.62 7.89
N LEU A 186 7.51 9.24 8.59
CA LEU A 186 7.48 8.04 9.43
C LEU A 186 7.69 6.77 8.63
N ILE A 187 7.01 6.60 7.48
CA ILE A 187 7.21 5.44 6.59
C ILE A 187 8.67 5.32 6.19
N LYS A 188 9.29 6.42 5.75
CA LYS A 188 10.70 6.43 5.33
C LYS A 188 11.64 6.12 6.50
N LYS A 189 11.46 6.78 7.65
CA LYS A 189 12.28 6.54 8.85
C LYS A 189 12.16 5.11 9.37
N LEU A 190 10.96 4.56 9.42
CA LEU A 190 10.74 3.18 9.87
C LEU A 190 11.37 2.17 8.90
N ASN A 191 11.25 2.40 7.58
CA ASN A 191 11.94 1.60 6.59
C ASN A 191 13.46 1.58 6.82
N ASP A 192 14.06 2.77 6.99
CA ASP A 192 15.50 2.92 7.17
C ASP A 192 15.99 2.30 8.50
N VAL A 193 15.24 2.47 9.61
CA VAL A 193 15.61 1.97 10.94
C VAL A 193 15.40 0.47 11.10
N LEU A 194 14.28 -0.05 10.59
CA LEU A 194 13.94 -1.48 10.69
C LEU A 194 14.63 -2.32 9.60
N GLY A 195 15.16 -1.70 8.55
CA GLY A 195 15.63 -2.40 7.36
C GLY A 195 14.50 -3.16 6.64
N ALA A 196 13.24 -2.78 6.91
CA ALA A 196 12.07 -3.41 6.32
C ALA A 196 11.94 -3.03 4.84
N THR A 197 11.25 -3.88 4.07
CA THR A 197 10.84 -3.55 2.70
C THR A 197 9.43 -2.98 2.76
N SER A 198 9.15 -1.92 2.01
CA SER A 198 7.86 -1.24 2.05
C SER A 198 7.19 -1.22 0.68
N ILE A 199 5.91 -1.56 0.62
CA ILE A 199 5.05 -1.41 -0.56
C ILE A 199 3.94 -0.43 -0.21
N ILE A 200 3.84 0.67 -0.95
CA ILE A 200 2.81 1.70 -0.78
C ILE A 200 1.86 1.65 -1.96
N VAL A 201 0.60 1.35 -1.71
CA VAL A 201 -0.47 1.50 -2.70
C VAL A 201 -1.16 2.83 -2.47
N THR A 202 -1.22 3.69 -3.49
CA THR A 202 -1.82 5.00 -3.36
C THR A 202 -2.19 5.66 -4.68
N HIS A 203 -3.08 6.63 -4.62
CA HIS A 203 -3.34 7.60 -5.68
C HIS A 203 -2.72 8.98 -5.36
N ASP A 204 -2.17 9.18 -4.16
CA ASP A 204 -1.46 10.40 -3.77
C ASP A 204 -0.03 10.40 -4.30
N VAL A 205 0.13 10.95 -5.51
CA VAL A 205 1.41 10.95 -6.23
C VAL A 205 2.44 11.80 -5.54
N GLN A 206 2.08 13.05 -5.22
CA GLN A 206 3.04 14.07 -4.77
C GLN A 206 3.73 13.69 -3.45
N GLU A 207 2.96 13.16 -2.49
CA GLU A 207 3.54 12.73 -1.21
C GLU A 207 4.35 11.45 -1.37
N SER A 208 3.86 10.48 -2.15
CA SER A 208 4.57 9.23 -2.38
C SER A 208 5.92 9.43 -3.07
N LEU A 209 5.98 10.27 -4.13
CA LEU A 209 7.21 10.52 -4.88
C LEU A 209 8.33 11.19 -4.04
N LYS A 210 8.04 11.68 -2.83
CA LYS A 210 9.05 12.22 -1.91
C LYS A 210 9.84 11.14 -1.19
N ILE A 211 9.24 9.95 -1.00
CA ILE A 211 9.75 8.92 -0.08
C ILE A 211 10.08 7.58 -0.75
N VAL A 212 9.64 7.36 -2.01
CA VAL A 212 9.80 6.07 -2.68
C VAL A 212 11.10 5.99 -3.48
N ASP A 213 11.69 4.80 -3.50
CA ASP A 213 12.85 4.48 -4.35
C ASP A 213 12.44 4.13 -5.78
N TYR A 214 11.26 3.47 -5.94
CA TYR A 214 10.77 2.98 -7.23
C TYR A 214 9.25 2.99 -7.30
N VAL A 215 8.70 3.12 -8.50
CA VAL A 215 7.26 3.22 -8.76
C VAL A 215 6.86 2.27 -9.86
N TYR A 216 5.76 1.55 -9.63
CA TYR A 216 4.97 0.86 -10.65
C TYR A 216 3.68 1.63 -10.86
N PHE A 217 3.42 2.04 -12.09
CA PHE A 217 2.22 2.78 -12.43
C PHE A 217 1.22 1.86 -13.15
N MET A 218 0.03 1.69 -12.56
CA MET A 218 -0.98 0.74 -13.04
C MET A 218 -2.20 1.45 -13.65
N SER A 219 -2.69 0.92 -14.76
CA SER A 219 -3.99 1.25 -15.34
C SER A 219 -4.63 -0.01 -15.92
N ASP A 220 -5.94 -0.14 -15.80
CA ASP A 220 -6.74 -1.23 -16.40
C ASP A 220 -6.20 -2.66 -16.14
N GLY A 221 -5.59 -2.83 -14.98
CA GLY A 221 -5.04 -4.12 -14.55
C GLY A 221 -3.67 -4.48 -15.12
N VAL A 222 -2.96 -3.54 -15.76
CA VAL A 222 -1.59 -3.73 -16.26
C VAL A 222 -0.63 -2.68 -15.69
N VAL A 223 0.66 -2.99 -15.66
CA VAL A 223 1.71 -1.99 -15.40
C VAL A 223 1.99 -1.23 -16.70
N VAL A 224 1.64 0.05 -16.74
CA VAL A 224 1.79 0.90 -17.94
C VAL A 224 3.14 1.60 -18.00
N THR A 225 3.74 1.89 -16.86
CA THR A 225 5.10 2.42 -16.74
C THR A 225 5.69 2.09 -15.38
N GLN A 226 7.01 2.16 -15.29
CA GLN A 226 7.75 1.94 -14.05
C GLN A 226 9.08 2.68 -14.09
N GLY A 227 9.61 3.04 -12.95
CA GLY A 227 10.89 3.75 -12.84
C GLY A 227 11.13 4.37 -11.47
N THR A 228 12.19 5.13 -11.35
CA THR A 228 12.45 5.94 -10.16
C THR A 228 11.47 7.10 -10.04
N SER A 229 11.42 7.77 -8.87
CA SER A 229 10.62 8.99 -8.71
C SER A 229 10.96 10.06 -9.75
N ALA A 230 12.22 10.15 -10.18
CA ALA A 230 12.66 11.11 -11.20
C ALA A 230 12.11 10.73 -12.59
N ASP A 231 12.16 9.45 -12.95
CA ASP A 231 11.62 8.93 -14.22
C ASP A 231 10.11 9.19 -14.33
N ILE A 232 9.37 8.98 -13.24
CA ILE A 232 7.92 9.21 -13.21
C ILE A 232 7.59 10.70 -13.33
N ARG A 233 8.31 11.58 -12.60
CA ARG A 233 8.10 13.04 -12.70
C ARG A 233 8.44 13.59 -14.09
N GLY A 234 9.45 13.04 -14.75
CA GLY A 234 9.89 13.42 -16.09
C GLY A 234 9.17 12.71 -17.22
N SER A 235 8.22 11.81 -16.91
CA SER A 235 7.54 11.00 -17.91
C SER A 235 6.72 11.87 -18.87
N GLN A 236 6.94 11.64 -20.18
CA GLN A 236 6.16 12.26 -21.25
C GLN A 236 5.01 11.37 -21.73
N ALA A 237 4.80 10.20 -21.10
CA ALA A 237 3.66 9.35 -21.40
C ALA A 237 2.37 10.08 -21.01
N PRO A 238 1.43 10.35 -21.96
CA PRO A 238 0.30 11.24 -21.72
C PRO A 238 -0.54 10.88 -20.50
N PHE A 239 -0.77 9.58 -20.27
CA PHE A 239 -1.52 9.10 -19.12
C PHE A 239 -0.80 9.35 -17.78
N VAL A 240 0.52 9.11 -17.74
CA VAL A 240 1.32 9.34 -16.53
C VAL A 240 1.41 10.83 -16.24
N HIS A 241 1.62 11.63 -17.27
CA HIS A 241 1.70 13.08 -17.16
C HIS A 241 0.39 13.66 -16.62
N GLN A 242 -0.75 13.31 -17.22
CA GLN A 242 -2.07 13.71 -16.75
C GLN A 242 -2.28 13.35 -15.27
N PHE A 243 -1.93 12.14 -14.88
CA PHE A 243 -2.13 11.67 -13.50
C PHE A 243 -1.19 12.34 -12.50
N VAL A 244 0.09 12.50 -12.84
CA VAL A 244 1.11 13.11 -11.95
C VAL A 244 0.81 14.59 -11.71
N TRP A 245 0.34 15.30 -12.74
CA TRP A 245 0.11 16.74 -12.68
C TRP A 245 -1.36 17.12 -12.45
N GLY A 246 -2.28 16.14 -12.47
CA GLY A 246 -3.71 16.37 -12.25
C GLY A 246 -4.37 17.15 -13.38
N GLU A 247 -3.92 16.95 -14.62
CA GLU A 247 -4.45 17.66 -15.78
C GLU A 247 -5.86 17.20 -16.14
N ILE A 248 -6.72 18.16 -16.53
CA ILE A 248 -8.12 17.88 -16.90
C ILE A 248 -8.15 17.17 -18.26
N ASP A 249 -7.32 17.64 -19.19
CA ASP A 249 -7.21 17.12 -20.54
C ASP A 249 -6.18 16.00 -20.63
N GLY A 250 -6.51 14.89 -21.28
CA GLY A 250 -5.60 13.76 -21.44
C GLY A 250 -6.31 12.47 -21.81
N PRO A 251 -5.59 11.32 -21.80
CA PRO A 251 -6.14 10.02 -22.15
C PRO A 251 -7.31 9.55 -21.26
N MET A 252 -7.37 10.08 -20.02
CA MET A 252 -8.51 9.83 -19.13
C MET A 252 -9.62 10.84 -19.44
N PRO A 253 -10.71 10.42 -20.08
CA PRO A 253 -11.78 11.34 -20.49
C PRO A 253 -12.56 11.81 -19.27
N PHE A 254 -12.95 13.10 -19.27
CA PHE A 254 -13.87 13.67 -18.29
C PHE A 254 -15.27 13.03 -18.40
N HIS A 255 -15.73 12.76 -19.64
CA HIS A 255 -17.03 12.15 -19.89
C HIS A 255 -16.97 10.62 -19.83
N TYR A 256 -17.91 10.03 -19.13
CA TYR A 256 -18.15 8.59 -19.23
C TYR A 256 -18.61 8.27 -20.67
N PRO A 257 -18.10 7.20 -21.32
CA PRO A 257 -18.50 6.83 -22.67
C PRO A 257 -20.01 6.67 -22.78
N GLY A 258 -20.60 7.36 -23.73
CA GLY A 258 -22.05 7.36 -23.99
C GLY A 258 -22.34 7.65 -25.48
N THR A 259 -23.61 7.64 -25.83
CA THR A 259 -24.06 8.12 -27.12
C THR A 259 -23.76 9.59 -27.32
N ALA A 260 -23.55 10.03 -28.57
CA ALA A 260 -23.32 11.45 -28.82
C ALA A 260 -24.52 12.29 -28.32
N THR A 261 -24.24 13.38 -27.59
CA THR A 261 -25.23 14.25 -26.93
C THR A 261 -26.38 14.65 -27.90
N GLY A 262 -26.03 14.91 -29.17
CA GLY A 262 -27.03 15.23 -30.21
C GLY A 262 -28.05 14.11 -30.46
N ALA A 263 -27.64 12.85 -30.34
CA ALA A 263 -28.53 11.70 -30.49
C ALA A 263 -29.50 11.57 -29.32
N ASP A 264 -29.00 11.82 -28.07
CA ASP A 264 -29.82 11.75 -26.86
C ASP A 264 -30.85 12.89 -26.79
N PHE A 265 -30.52 14.05 -27.32
CA PHE A 265 -31.41 15.24 -27.33
C PHE A 265 -32.20 15.40 -28.62
N GLY A 266 -32.12 14.45 -29.58
CA GLY A 266 -32.83 14.51 -30.84
C GLY A 266 -32.41 15.69 -31.74
N VAL A 267 -31.24 16.28 -31.48
CA VAL A 267 -30.67 17.32 -32.31
C VAL A 267 -29.84 16.64 -33.39
N GLY A 268 -30.39 16.54 -34.60
CA GLY A 268 -29.65 16.00 -35.75
C GLY A 268 -28.35 16.77 -35.95
N ALA A 269 -27.31 16.11 -36.45
CA ALA A 269 -26.08 16.72 -36.89
C ALA A 269 -26.43 17.73 -38.02
N GLY A 270 -26.73 18.96 -37.66
CA GLY A 270 -26.81 20.08 -38.55
C GLY A 270 -25.38 20.39 -39.02
N ASP A 271 -25.17 20.36 -40.32
CA ASP A 271 -23.96 20.68 -41.03
C ASP A 271 -23.20 21.86 -40.42
N ALA A 272 -21.95 21.64 -40.05
CA ALA A 272 -20.93 22.67 -39.95
C ALA A 272 -19.60 22.12 -40.45
#